data_5aac4b6905b7ea5f79a5f647d5458b54
#
_entry.id   5aac4b6905b7ea5f79a5f647d5458b54
#
_cell.length_a   1.000
_cell.length_b   1.000
_cell.length_c   1.000
_cell.angle_alpha   90.00
_cell.angle_beta   90.00
_cell.angle_gamma   90.00
#
_symmetry.space_group_name_H-M   'P 1'
#
loop_
_entity.id
_entity.type
_entity.pdbx_description
1 polymer ?
#
loop_
_entity_poly.entity_id
_entity_poly.type
_entity_poly.pdbx_seq_one_letter_code
_entity_poly.pdbx_strand_id
1 'polypeptide(L)'
;MAKGFTVKADVPKKKAAPADEFSIEKAKELIRGKTVVFCLPGRGVSYIFLKAFVQLCFDLVQSGAQIQISQDYSSMVNFARCKCLGANVLRGPDQKPWDGKLKYDYQLWIDSDIVFDTEKFYRLVYMDKDIAAGWYCTEDGKTTSIAHWLEEGDFRKNGGVMNHETLESMSKRTKPFTCDYTGFGWVLIKNGV
;
A
#
# COMPACT_ATOMS: atom_id res chain seq x y z
N MET A 1 -3.98 -27.77 29.36
CA MET A 1 -4.01 -26.33 29.64
C MET A 1 -2.75 -25.71 29.04
N ALA A 2 -2.88 -25.07 27.88
CA ALA A 2 -1.76 -24.39 27.21
C ALA A 2 -1.74 -22.93 27.68
N LYS A 3 -0.63 -22.48 28.27
CA LYS A 3 -0.42 -21.11 28.69
C LYS A 3 -0.12 -20.24 27.45
N GLY A 4 -1.02 -19.33 27.14
CA GLY A 4 -0.79 -18.35 26.07
C GLY A 4 0.36 -17.41 26.41
N PHE A 5 1.28 -17.25 25.46
CA PHE A 5 2.33 -16.24 25.50
C PHE A 5 1.77 -14.92 24.98
N THR A 6 1.69 -13.91 25.86
CA THR A 6 1.39 -12.54 25.47
C THR A 6 2.70 -11.78 25.35
N VAL A 7 3.15 -11.50 24.13
CA VAL A 7 4.27 -10.58 23.90
C VAL A 7 3.72 -9.16 23.83
N LYS A 8 3.91 -8.38 24.88
CA LYS A 8 3.71 -6.93 24.84
C LYS A 8 4.99 -6.31 24.30
N ALA A 9 5.00 -5.87 23.06
CA ALA A 9 6.05 -5.02 22.55
C ALA A 9 5.79 -3.59 23.04
N ASP A 10 6.61 -3.10 23.96
CA ASP A 10 6.66 -1.69 24.29
C ASP A 10 7.32 -0.93 23.13
N VAL A 11 6.52 -0.43 22.22
CA VAL A 11 6.97 0.49 21.18
C VAL A 11 7.01 1.90 21.79
N PRO A 12 8.18 2.56 21.86
CA PRO A 12 8.26 3.91 22.38
C PRO A 12 7.42 4.84 21.50
N LYS A 13 6.41 5.48 22.09
CA LYS A 13 5.59 6.51 21.40
C LYS A 13 6.49 7.70 21.07
N LYS A 14 7.02 7.75 19.85
CA LYS A 14 7.59 8.98 19.29
C LYS A 14 6.48 10.02 19.28
N LYS A 15 6.72 11.17 19.95
CA LYS A 15 5.85 12.35 19.85
C LYS A 15 5.69 12.69 18.36
N ALA A 16 4.46 12.71 17.87
CA ALA A 16 4.16 13.17 16.53
C ALA A 16 4.65 14.61 16.40
N ALA A 17 5.52 14.87 15.44
CA ALA A 17 5.84 16.23 15.03
C ALA A 17 4.54 16.94 14.56
N PRO A 18 4.43 18.27 14.68
CA PRO A 18 3.29 19.01 14.17
C PRO A 18 3.09 18.62 12.71
N ALA A 19 1.84 18.34 12.32
CA ALA A 19 1.49 17.93 10.96
C ALA A 19 1.84 19.09 10.01
N ASP A 20 3.03 19.03 9.41
CA ASP A 20 3.39 19.89 8.29
C ASP A 20 2.33 19.73 7.20
N GLU A 21 1.91 20.84 6.63
CA GLU A 21 0.97 20.84 5.51
C GLU A 21 1.59 20.08 4.33
N PHE A 22 0.82 19.20 3.69
CA PHE A 22 1.30 18.42 2.54
C PHE A 22 1.87 19.32 1.46
N SER A 23 3.06 19.00 0.98
CA SER A 23 3.71 19.68 -0.16
C SER A 23 4.21 18.64 -1.15
N ILE A 24 3.82 18.81 -2.40
CA ILE A 24 4.32 17.99 -3.51
C ILE A 24 5.82 18.17 -3.69
N GLU A 25 6.34 19.36 -3.53
CA GLU A 25 7.77 19.68 -3.67
C GLU A 25 8.60 18.92 -2.64
N LYS A 26 8.18 18.93 -1.37
CA LYS A 26 8.83 18.13 -0.32
C LYS A 26 8.77 16.63 -0.63
N ALA A 27 7.64 16.13 -1.12
CA ALA A 27 7.51 14.72 -1.50
C ALA A 27 8.41 14.36 -2.70
N LYS A 28 8.59 15.27 -3.68
CA LYS A 28 9.54 15.14 -4.79
C LYS A 28 11.00 15.12 -4.31
N GLU A 29 11.33 15.87 -3.30
CA GLU A 29 12.65 15.81 -2.68
C GLU A 29 12.92 14.46 -2.00
N LEU A 30 11.93 13.91 -1.29
CA LEU A 30 12.04 12.61 -0.63
C LEU A 30 12.25 11.45 -1.62
N ILE A 31 11.66 11.54 -2.83
CA ILE A 31 11.74 10.48 -3.85
C ILE A 31 12.94 10.63 -4.79
N ARG A 32 13.61 11.80 -4.81
CA ARG A 32 14.75 12.06 -5.69
C ARG A 32 15.89 11.07 -5.44
N GLY A 33 16.40 10.47 -6.52
CA GLY A 33 17.45 9.46 -6.47
C GLY A 33 16.99 8.09 -5.96
N LYS A 34 15.69 7.94 -5.62
CA LYS A 34 15.12 6.68 -5.16
C LYS A 34 14.66 5.82 -6.30
N THR A 35 14.69 4.51 -6.10
CA THR A 35 14.16 3.52 -7.05
C THR A 35 12.80 3.03 -6.56
N VAL A 36 11.76 3.24 -7.37
CA VAL A 36 10.39 2.75 -7.14
C VAL A 36 10.11 1.59 -8.07
N VAL A 37 9.74 0.44 -7.51
CA VAL A 37 9.24 -0.70 -8.28
C VAL A 37 7.72 -0.68 -8.28
N PHE A 38 7.13 -0.51 -9.45
CA PHE A 38 5.70 -0.67 -9.65
C PHE A 38 5.37 -2.16 -9.71
N CYS A 39 4.58 -2.64 -8.77
CA CYS A 39 4.08 -4.01 -8.72
C CYS A 39 2.63 -4.02 -9.22
N LEU A 40 2.42 -4.57 -10.42
CA LEU A 40 1.16 -4.50 -11.15
C LEU A 40 0.58 -5.92 -11.33
N PRO A 41 -0.15 -6.46 -10.32
CA PRO A 41 -0.78 -7.77 -10.46
C PRO A 41 -2.00 -7.67 -11.39
N GLY A 42 -2.00 -8.38 -12.51
CA GLY A 42 -3.14 -8.36 -13.41
C GLY A 42 -2.81 -8.66 -14.88
N ARG A 43 -3.84 -8.90 -15.68
CA ARG A 43 -3.69 -9.18 -17.14
C ARG A 43 -3.63 -7.92 -17.99
N GLY A 44 -4.29 -6.86 -17.56
CA GLY A 44 -4.45 -5.65 -18.36
C GLY A 44 -5.04 -4.54 -17.50
N VAL A 45 -5.07 -3.36 -18.06
CA VAL A 45 -5.53 -2.14 -17.40
C VAL A 45 -6.47 -1.36 -18.31
N SER A 46 -7.31 -0.51 -17.71
CA SER A 46 -8.14 0.42 -18.47
C SER A 46 -7.31 1.56 -19.07
N TYR A 47 -7.84 2.25 -20.07
CA TYR A 47 -7.19 3.46 -20.61
C TYR A 47 -7.10 4.59 -19.56
N ILE A 48 -8.02 4.65 -18.60
CA ILE A 48 -7.96 5.61 -17.48
C ILE A 48 -6.75 5.31 -16.62
N PHE A 49 -6.56 4.06 -16.26
CA PHE A 49 -5.37 3.60 -15.53
C PHE A 49 -4.09 3.91 -16.32
N LEU A 50 -4.05 3.50 -17.59
CA LEU A 50 -2.86 3.69 -18.43
C LEU A 50 -2.44 5.16 -18.51
N LYS A 51 -3.40 6.07 -18.70
CA LYS A 51 -3.12 7.52 -18.71
C LYS A 51 -2.52 8.00 -17.39
N ALA A 52 -3.11 7.62 -16.26
CA ALA A 52 -2.62 8.00 -14.94
C ALA A 52 -1.24 7.41 -14.66
N PHE A 53 -1.02 6.16 -15.03
CA PHE A 53 0.25 5.46 -14.87
C PHE A 53 1.38 6.10 -15.68
N VAL A 54 1.14 6.39 -16.96
CA VAL A 54 2.13 7.06 -17.81
C VAL A 54 2.46 8.45 -17.27
N GLN A 55 1.45 9.22 -16.83
CA GLN A 55 1.67 10.54 -16.23
C GLN A 55 2.53 10.44 -14.95
N LEU A 56 2.25 9.47 -14.09
CA LEU A 56 3.03 9.22 -12.88
C LEU A 56 4.48 8.84 -13.21
N CYS A 57 4.69 7.96 -14.20
CA CYS A 57 6.04 7.57 -14.63
C CYS A 57 6.84 8.79 -15.12
N PHE A 58 6.26 9.64 -15.96
CA PHE A 58 6.94 10.85 -16.44
C PHE A 58 7.29 11.80 -15.29
N ASP A 59 6.36 12.04 -14.38
CA ASP A 59 6.57 12.95 -13.26
C ASP A 59 7.65 12.45 -12.31
N LEU A 60 7.68 11.13 -12.03
CA LEU A 60 8.72 10.51 -11.21
C LEU A 60 10.11 10.64 -11.83
N VAL A 61 10.24 10.34 -13.14
CA VAL A 61 11.51 10.49 -13.84
C VAL A 61 11.98 11.94 -13.85
N GLN A 62 11.08 12.90 -14.11
CA GLN A 62 11.37 14.34 -14.04
C GLN A 62 11.77 14.79 -12.62
N SER A 63 11.23 14.13 -11.59
CA SER A 63 11.60 14.39 -10.19
C SER A 63 12.93 13.76 -9.78
N GLY A 64 13.60 13.05 -10.71
CA GLY A 64 14.89 12.38 -10.50
C GLY A 64 14.79 11.02 -9.83
N ALA A 65 13.62 10.40 -9.77
CA ALA A 65 13.44 9.02 -9.34
C ALA A 65 13.77 8.04 -10.48
N GLN A 66 14.16 6.83 -10.10
CA GLN A 66 14.27 5.69 -11.01
C GLN A 66 13.02 4.83 -10.87
N ILE A 67 12.54 4.27 -11.98
CA ILE A 67 11.36 3.42 -11.99
C ILE A 67 11.70 2.05 -12.56
N GLN A 68 11.10 1.02 -11.97
CA GLN A 68 11.11 -0.35 -12.44
C GLN A 68 9.65 -0.83 -12.50
N ILE A 69 9.33 -1.71 -13.41
CA ILE A 69 7.98 -2.26 -13.55
C ILE A 69 8.06 -3.77 -13.40
N SER A 70 7.31 -4.29 -12.47
CA SER A 70 7.13 -5.73 -12.29
C SER A 70 5.64 -6.06 -12.42
N GLN A 71 5.31 -6.82 -13.46
CA GLN A 71 3.95 -7.22 -13.77
C GLN A 71 3.90 -8.73 -13.91
N ASP A 72 2.91 -9.34 -13.30
CA ASP A 72 2.59 -10.74 -13.52
C ASP A 72 1.10 -11.01 -13.29
N TYR A 73 0.66 -12.17 -13.70
CA TYR A 73 -0.73 -12.57 -13.61
C TYR A 73 -0.87 -13.99 -13.04
N SER A 74 -1.93 -14.17 -12.27
CA SER A 74 -2.47 -15.47 -11.88
C SER A 74 -3.98 -15.34 -11.66
N SER A 75 -4.72 -16.44 -11.77
CA SER A 75 -6.14 -16.47 -11.42
C SER A 75 -6.39 -16.23 -9.92
N MET A 76 -5.38 -16.42 -9.09
CA MET A 76 -5.43 -16.10 -7.66
C MET A 76 -4.52 -14.90 -7.36
N VAL A 77 -5.06 -13.89 -6.70
CA VAL A 77 -4.36 -12.61 -6.46
C VAL A 77 -3.09 -12.78 -5.62
N ASN A 78 -3.08 -13.66 -4.62
CA ASN A 78 -1.89 -13.95 -3.82
C ASN A 78 -0.75 -14.54 -4.66
N PHE A 79 -1.06 -15.42 -5.62
CA PHE A 79 -0.06 -15.93 -6.55
C PHE A 79 0.41 -14.85 -7.54
N ALA A 80 -0.48 -14.00 -8.04
CA ALA A 80 -0.10 -12.88 -8.89
C ALA A 80 0.87 -11.94 -8.17
N ARG A 81 0.56 -11.58 -6.92
CA ARG A 81 1.44 -10.73 -6.11
C ARG A 81 2.79 -11.40 -5.81
N CYS A 82 2.78 -12.68 -5.46
CA CYS A 82 4.03 -13.44 -5.27
C CYS A 82 4.91 -13.41 -6.52
N LYS A 83 4.34 -13.63 -7.71
CA LYS A 83 5.06 -13.58 -8.98
C LYS A 83 5.57 -12.18 -9.33
N CYS A 84 4.82 -11.11 -9.02
CA CYS A 84 5.31 -9.74 -9.16
C CYS A 84 6.60 -9.49 -8.35
N LEU A 85 6.80 -10.20 -7.24
CA LEU A 85 8.04 -10.15 -6.47
C LEU A 85 9.15 -11.10 -7.01
N GLY A 86 8.91 -11.81 -8.12
CA GLY A 86 9.80 -12.84 -8.60
C GLY A 86 9.88 -14.05 -7.66
N ALA A 87 8.92 -14.18 -6.75
CA ALA A 87 8.84 -15.24 -5.77
C ALA A 87 7.88 -16.37 -6.24
N ASN A 88 7.93 -17.48 -5.54
CA ASN A 88 7.05 -18.63 -5.80
C ASN A 88 6.51 -19.17 -4.47
N VAL A 89 5.19 -19.17 -4.30
CA VAL A 89 4.52 -19.63 -3.08
C VAL A 89 4.90 -21.05 -2.65
N LEU A 90 5.36 -21.87 -3.59
CA LEU A 90 5.77 -23.26 -3.32
C LEU A 90 7.19 -23.38 -2.76
N ARG A 91 7.99 -22.32 -2.77
CA ARG A 91 9.35 -22.33 -2.23
C ARG A 91 9.45 -22.05 -0.73
N GLY A 92 8.33 -21.75 -0.08
CA GLY A 92 8.30 -21.38 1.34
C GLY A 92 8.45 -19.88 1.62
N PRO A 93 8.47 -19.48 2.91
CA PRO A 93 8.39 -18.06 3.31
C PRO A 93 9.71 -17.29 3.21
N ASP A 94 10.87 -17.96 3.18
CA ASP A 94 12.20 -17.33 3.30
C ASP A 94 12.73 -16.77 1.98
N GLN A 95 11.83 -16.22 1.15
CA GLN A 95 12.19 -15.65 -0.13
C GLN A 95 12.36 -14.15 -0.02
N LYS A 96 13.39 -13.63 -0.71
CA LYS A 96 13.57 -12.19 -0.88
C LYS A 96 12.95 -11.76 -2.20
N PRO A 97 12.31 -10.59 -2.26
CA PRO A 97 11.84 -10.02 -3.51
C PRO A 97 12.96 -10.05 -4.56
N TRP A 98 12.64 -10.54 -5.77
CA TRP A 98 13.55 -10.68 -6.91
C TRP A 98 14.87 -11.40 -6.56
N ASP A 99 14.83 -12.41 -5.67
CA ASP A 99 15.99 -13.13 -5.12
C ASP A 99 17.05 -12.20 -4.48
N GLY A 100 16.66 -11.00 -4.05
CA GLY A 100 17.57 -9.98 -3.53
C GLY A 100 18.48 -9.32 -4.58
N LYS A 101 18.27 -9.58 -5.87
CA LYS A 101 19.11 -9.05 -6.97
C LYS A 101 18.73 -7.64 -7.38
N LEU A 102 17.46 -7.26 -7.23
CA LEU A 102 16.98 -5.92 -7.54
C LEU A 102 17.21 -4.99 -6.35
N LYS A 103 17.92 -3.89 -6.59
CA LYS A 103 18.06 -2.81 -5.59
C LYS A 103 16.93 -1.82 -5.81
N TYR A 104 16.18 -1.53 -4.75
CA TYR A 104 15.07 -0.58 -4.77
C TYR A 104 14.89 0.07 -3.39
N ASP A 105 14.18 1.19 -3.35
CA ASP A 105 13.82 1.88 -2.11
C ASP A 105 12.35 1.65 -1.75
N TYR A 106 11.48 1.57 -2.75
CA TYR A 106 10.03 1.42 -2.57
C TYR A 106 9.43 0.42 -3.53
N GLN A 107 8.41 -0.29 -3.05
CA GLN A 107 7.44 -1.01 -3.87
C GLN A 107 6.14 -0.20 -3.90
N LEU A 108 5.59 0.10 -5.06
CA LEU A 108 4.26 0.67 -5.21
C LEU A 108 3.35 -0.38 -5.84
N TRP A 109 2.42 -0.88 -5.05
CA TRP A 109 1.41 -1.83 -5.48
C TRP A 109 0.19 -1.11 -6.00
N ILE A 110 -0.26 -1.47 -7.22
CA ILE A 110 -1.42 -0.88 -7.86
C ILE A 110 -2.23 -2.00 -8.50
N ASP A 111 -3.45 -2.25 -8.00
CA ASP A 111 -4.37 -3.18 -8.65
C ASP A 111 -4.95 -2.51 -9.93
N SER A 112 -5.26 -3.30 -10.93
CA SER A 112 -5.57 -2.85 -12.30
C SER A 112 -6.87 -2.03 -12.44
N ASP A 113 -7.69 -2.00 -11.43
CA ASP A 113 -8.98 -1.29 -11.33
C ASP A 113 -8.92 -0.01 -10.48
N ILE A 114 -7.77 0.29 -9.90
CA ILE A 114 -7.58 1.50 -9.09
C ILE A 114 -7.46 2.74 -9.97
N VAL A 115 -8.23 3.77 -9.63
CA VAL A 115 -8.13 5.11 -10.23
C VAL A 115 -7.32 6.02 -9.32
N PHE A 116 -6.21 6.53 -9.84
CA PHE A 116 -5.27 7.35 -9.08
C PHE A 116 -4.77 8.53 -9.92
N ASP A 117 -4.03 9.41 -9.28
CA ASP A 117 -3.28 10.49 -9.89
C ASP A 117 -1.91 10.65 -9.21
N THR A 118 -1.08 11.49 -9.78
CA THR A 118 0.29 11.73 -9.30
C THR A 118 0.31 12.32 -7.90
N GLU A 119 -0.65 13.20 -7.54
CA GLU A 119 -0.74 13.78 -6.21
C GLU A 119 -0.95 12.71 -5.14
N LYS A 120 -1.83 11.73 -5.41
CA LYS A 120 -2.09 10.62 -4.47
C LYS A 120 -0.84 9.78 -4.19
N PHE A 121 0.03 9.60 -5.20
CA PHE A 121 1.32 8.96 -4.98
C PHE A 121 2.21 9.79 -4.05
N TYR A 122 2.35 11.09 -4.31
CA TYR A 122 3.18 11.95 -3.47
C TYR A 122 2.66 12.06 -2.03
N ARG A 123 1.37 11.93 -1.82
CA ARG A 123 0.80 11.84 -0.47
C ARG A 123 1.28 10.60 0.28
N LEU A 124 1.41 9.44 -0.38
CA LEU A 124 1.99 8.24 0.22
C LEU A 124 3.47 8.45 0.58
N VAL A 125 4.25 9.01 -0.34
CA VAL A 125 5.67 9.32 -0.10
C VAL A 125 5.82 10.30 1.07
N TYR A 126 5.00 11.35 1.11
CA TYR A 126 5.05 12.39 2.14
C TYR A 126 4.74 11.87 3.55
N MET A 127 3.94 10.81 3.68
CA MET A 127 3.68 10.17 4.98
C MET A 127 4.96 9.60 5.61
N ASP A 128 5.97 9.30 4.82
CA ASP A 128 7.27 8.74 5.24
C ASP A 128 7.14 7.55 6.21
N LYS A 129 6.19 6.64 5.93
CA LYS A 129 5.94 5.43 6.71
C LYS A 129 6.52 4.21 6.02
N ASP A 130 6.79 3.17 6.80
CA ASP A 130 7.27 1.90 6.26
C ASP A 130 6.24 1.28 5.32
N ILE A 131 4.97 1.38 5.69
CA ILE A 131 3.81 1.05 4.86
C ILE A 131 2.86 2.24 4.84
N ALA A 132 2.60 2.79 3.66
CA ALA A 132 1.63 3.85 3.44
C ALA A 132 0.58 3.37 2.44
N ALA A 133 -0.70 3.49 2.75
CA ALA A 133 -1.79 3.07 1.88
C ALA A 133 -2.77 4.21 1.61
N GLY A 134 -3.28 4.26 0.38
CA GLY A 134 -4.44 5.07 0.06
C GLY A 134 -5.70 4.21 0.12
N TRP A 135 -6.79 4.81 0.54
CA TRP A 135 -8.08 4.15 0.58
C TRP A 135 -8.85 4.28 -0.73
N TYR A 136 -9.70 3.33 -0.99
CA TYR A 136 -10.63 3.31 -2.13
C TYR A 136 -11.95 2.66 -1.70
N CYS A 137 -13.02 2.94 -2.44
CA CYS A 137 -14.32 2.32 -2.20
C CYS A 137 -14.31 0.87 -2.67
N THR A 138 -15.01 0.02 -1.95
CA THR A 138 -15.36 -1.31 -2.40
C THR A 138 -16.51 -1.26 -3.43
N GLU A 139 -16.83 -2.38 -4.06
CA GLU A 139 -17.83 -2.47 -5.13
C GLU A 139 -19.23 -1.99 -4.69
N ASP A 140 -19.54 -2.07 -3.39
CA ASP A 140 -20.81 -1.60 -2.83
C ASP A 140 -20.96 -0.06 -2.82
N GLY A 141 -19.89 0.69 -3.11
CA GLY A 141 -19.85 2.15 -3.12
C GLY A 141 -20.12 2.82 -1.76
N LYS A 142 -20.13 2.06 -0.66
CA LYS A 142 -20.45 2.54 0.70
C LYS A 142 -19.32 2.29 1.68
N THR A 143 -18.69 1.14 1.60
CA THR A 143 -17.55 0.75 2.43
C THR A 143 -16.23 1.06 1.73
N THR A 144 -15.16 1.12 2.51
CA THR A 144 -13.81 1.38 1.99
C THR A 144 -12.88 0.21 2.25
N SER A 145 -11.72 0.25 1.63
CA SER A 145 -10.64 -0.72 1.83
C SER A 145 -9.99 -0.67 3.22
N ILE A 146 -10.42 0.25 4.08
CA ILE A 146 -9.86 0.43 5.43
C ILE A 146 -10.76 -0.26 6.44
N ALA A 147 -10.16 -1.01 7.37
CA ALA A 147 -10.90 -1.64 8.44
C ALA A 147 -10.12 -1.65 9.77
N HIS A 148 -10.85 -1.90 10.83
CA HIS A 148 -10.34 -2.03 12.19
C HIS A 148 -10.77 -3.36 12.79
N TRP A 149 -9.90 -3.92 13.65
CA TRP A 149 -10.24 -5.10 14.43
C TRP A 149 -11.36 -4.78 15.41
N LEU A 150 -12.24 -5.76 15.56
CA LEU A 150 -13.22 -5.79 16.64
C LEU A 150 -12.66 -6.65 17.79
N GLU A 151 -13.14 -6.40 19.00
CA GLU A 151 -12.94 -7.34 20.10
C GLU A 151 -13.51 -8.72 19.73
N GLU A 152 -12.89 -9.81 20.22
CA GLU A 152 -13.21 -11.17 19.80
C GLU A 152 -14.72 -11.49 19.85
N GLY A 153 -15.38 -11.06 20.93
CA GLY A 153 -16.81 -11.29 21.11
C GLY A 153 -17.67 -10.56 20.08
N ASP A 154 -17.29 -9.36 19.69
CA ASP A 154 -18.02 -8.56 18.71
C ASP A 154 -17.69 -8.99 17.28
N PHE A 155 -16.46 -9.41 17.01
CA PHE A 155 -16.06 -10.02 15.74
C PHE A 155 -16.90 -11.27 15.43
N ARG A 156 -17.10 -12.15 16.43
CA ARG A 156 -17.94 -13.35 16.27
C ARG A 156 -19.41 -13.00 16.05
N LYS A 157 -19.97 -12.02 16.78
CA LYS A 157 -21.34 -11.53 16.59
C LYS A 157 -21.56 -10.91 15.20
N ASN A 158 -20.52 -10.27 14.67
CA ASN A 158 -20.52 -9.66 13.33
C ASN A 158 -20.23 -10.68 12.21
N GLY A 159 -20.37 -11.98 12.46
CA GLY A 159 -20.16 -13.01 11.46
C GLY A 159 -18.72 -13.16 10.96
N GLY A 160 -17.72 -12.71 11.73
CA GLY A 160 -16.31 -12.75 11.34
C GLY A 160 -15.89 -11.62 10.40
N VAL A 161 -16.70 -10.57 10.27
CA VAL A 161 -16.40 -9.41 9.42
C VAL A 161 -15.74 -8.30 10.25
N MET A 162 -14.67 -7.71 9.73
CA MET A 162 -13.99 -6.54 10.32
C MET A 162 -14.89 -5.30 10.28
N ASN A 163 -14.58 -4.32 11.11
CA ASN A 163 -15.27 -3.03 11.10
C ASN A 163 -14.68 -2.14 10.00
N HIS A 164 -15.32 -2.10 8.84
CA HIS A 164 -14.90 -1.26 7.72
C HIS A 164 -15.30 0.20 7.92
N GLU A 165 -14.39 1.10 7.59
CA GLU A 165 -14.69 2.52 7.48
C GLU A 165 -15.64 2.76 6.29
N THR A 166 -16.58 3.68 6.47
CA THR A 166 -17.52 4.06 5.41
C THR A 166 -16.97 5.20 4.56
N LEU A 167 -17.50 5.36 3.34
CA LEU A 167 -17.18 6.51 2.49
C LEU A 167 -17.45 7.84 3.22
N GLU A 168 -18.55 7.91 3.99
CA GLU A 168 -18.91 9.10 4.76
C GLU A 168 -17.89 9.40 5.86
N SER A 169 -17.41 8.39 6.61
CA SER A 169 -16.40 8.59 7.66
C SER A 169 -15.06 9.01 7.05
N MET A 170 -14.66 8.41 5.95
CA MET A 170 -13.39 8.72 5.29
C MET A 170 -13.38 10.06 4.60
N SER A 171 -14.50 10.51 4.03
CA SER A 171 -14.62 11.85 3.40
C SER A 171 -14.43 13.01 4.38
N LYS A 172 -14.66 12.79 5.67
CA LYS A 172 -14.46 13.76 6.74
C LYS A 172 -13.02 13.82 7.26
N ARG A 173 -12.18 12.83 6.89
CA ARG A 173 -10.78 12.77 7.33
C ARG A 173 -9.89 13.64 6.46
N THR A 174 -9.15 14.53 7.08
CA THR A 174 -8.23 15.46 6.41
C THR A 174 -6.76 15.15 6.70
N LYS A 175 -6.49 14.22 7.64
CA LYS A 175 -5.13 13.87 8.07
C LYS A 175 -4.89 12.36 7.95
N PRO A 176 -3.65 11.93 7.70
CA PRO A 176 -3.26 10.54 7.78
C PRO A 176 -3.57 9.95 9.17
N PHE A 177 -3.90 8.67 9.21
CA PHE A 177 -4.19 7.93 10.43
C PHE A 177 -3.68 6.49 10.31
N THR A 178 -3.63 5.76 11.42
CA THR A 178 -3.30 4.34 11.44
C THR A 178 -4.57 3.50 11.36
N CYS A 179 -4.50 2.39 10.65
CA CYS A 179 -5.57 1.40 10.57
C CYS A 179 -4.99 0.00 10.82
N ASP A 180 -5.84 -0.95 11.17
CA ASP A 180 -5.41 -2.32 11.42
C ASP A 180 -5.37 -3.16 10.13
N TYR A 181 -6.18 -2.77 9.15
CA TYR A 181 -6.27 -3.41 7.85
C TYR A 181 -6.48 -2.38 6.75
N THR A 182 -5.83 -2.61 5.61
CA THR A 182 -6.07 -1.89 4.36
C THR A 182 -6.09 -2.85 3.19
N GLY A 183 -6.90 -2.55 2.19
CA GLY A 183 -6.81 -3.23 0.89
C GLY A 183 -5.46 -2.97 0.24
N PHE A 184 -4.96 -3.93 -0.51
CA PHE A 184 -3.60 -3.91 -1.09
C PHE A 184 -3.56 -3.35 -2.52
N GLY A 185 -4.63 -2.66 -2.94
CA GLY A 185 -4.75 -2.12 -4.30
C GLY A 185 -4.01 -0.81 -4.55
N TRP A 186 -3.64 -0.07 -3.48
CA TRP A 186 -2.88 1.18 -3.57
C TRP A 186 -1.99 1.34 -2.34
N VAL A 187 -0.80 0.74 -2.37
CA VAL A 187 0.09 0.66 -1.21
C VAL A 187 1.54 0.92 -1.60
N LEU A 188 2.21 1.81 -0.87
CA LEU A 188 3.64 2.07 -0.95
C LEU A 188 4.33 1.42 0.24
N ILE A 189 5.35 0.60 -0.02
CA ILE A 189 6.12 -0.13 1.00
C ILE A 189 7.61 0.21 0.82
N LYS A 190 8.28 0.57 1.90
CA LYS A 190 9.74 0.74 1.91
C LYS A 190 10.46 -0.60 1.81
N ASN A 191 11.64 -0.60 1.24
CA ASN A 191 12.50 -1.78 1.27
C ASN A 191 12.92 -2.10 2.71
N GLY A 192 12.91 -3.37 3.05
CA GLY A 192 13.32 -3.86 4.38
C GLY A 192 12.18 -4.04 5.38
N VAL A 193 10.94 -3.89 4.93
CA VAL A 193 9.70 -4.13 5.72
C VAL A 193 9.20 -5.54 5.53
#